data_a2519dcf4520947505654c53e684b215
#
_entry.id   a2519dcf4520947505654c53e684b215
#
_cell.length_a   1.000
_cell.length_b   1.000
_cell.length_c   1.000
_cell.angle_alpha   90.00
_cell.angle_beta   90.00
_cell.angle_gamma   90.00
#
_symmetry.space_group_name_H-M   'P 1'
#
loop_
_entity.id
_entity.type
_entity.pdbx_description
1 polymer ?
#
loop_
_entity_poly.entity_id
_entity_poly.type
_entity_poly.pdbx_seq_one_letter_code
_entity_poly.pdbx_strand_id
1 'polypeptide(L)'
;DIVSMGTNTAELCAQVIENSYQVMAILMMALAQAVDCLNIREQLAPATREQYDAIRAITSTIIEDTPFYEDIEKMINYLQTTI
;
A
#
# COMPACT_ATOMS: atom_id res chain seq x y z
N ASP A 1 -37.43 2.97 -1.19
CA ASP A 1 -36.99 3.38 0.15
C ASP A 1 -35.66 4.10 0.06
N ILE A 2 -35.75 5.43 0.13
CA ILE A 2 -34.61 6.32 -0.09
C ILE A 2 -33.56 6.16 1.00
N VAL A 3 -33.98 5.95 2.25
CA VAL A 3 -33.07 5.80 3.38
C VAL A 3 -32.21 4.55 3.25
N SER A 4 -32.82 3.43 2.87
CA SER A 4 -32.10 2.18 2.62
C SER A 4 -31.07 2.31 1.51
N MET A 5 -31.44 2.98 0.41
CA MET A 5 -30.54 3.19 -0.71
C MET A 5 -29.36 4.07 -0.33
N GLY A 6 -29.58 5.12 0.47
CA GLY A 6 -28.52 5.98 0.96
C GLY A 6 -27.54 5.23 1.84
N THR A 7 -28.03 4.38 2.73
CA THR A 7 -27.19 3.56 3.60
C THR A 7 -26.36 2.58 2.78
N ASN A 8 -26.97 1.88 1.82
CA ASN A 8 -26.27 0.95 0.94
C ASN A 8 -25.17 1.64 0.13
N THR A 9 -25.46 2.84 -0.37
CA THR A 9 -24.49 3.63 -1.14
C THR A 9 -23.27 4.00 -0.25
N ALA A 10 -23.53 4.42 0.98
CA ALA A 10 -22.48 4.78 1.92
C ALA A 10 -21.61 3.56 2.26
N GLU A 11 -22.21 2.39 2.46
CA GLU A 11 -21.49 1.15 2.73
C GLU A 11 -20.62 0.74 1.55
N LEU A 12 -21.16 0.83 0.32
CA LEU A 12 -20.39 0.54 -0.88
C LEU A 12 -19.21 1.50 -1.05
N CYS A 13 -19.42 2.77 -0.77
CA CYS A 13 -18.36 3.77 -0.84
C CYS A 13 -17.24 3.46 0.15
N ALA A 14 -17.59 3.12 1.38
CA ALA A 14 -16.61 2.73 2.41
C ALA A 14 -15.83 1.49 1.97
N GLN A 15 -16.50 0.51 1.37
CA GLN A 15 -15.85 -0.71 0.88
C GLN A 15 -14.88 -0.41 -0.26
N VAL A 16 -15.25 0.47 -1.18
CA VAL A 16 -14.38 0.88 -2.28
C VAL A 16 -13.12 1.58 -1.75
N ILE A 17 -13.27 2.44 -0.75
CA ILE A 17 -12.14 3.13 -0.13
C ILE A 17 -11.20 2.11 0.53
N GLU A 18 -11.74 1.17 1.31
CA GLU A 18 -10.95 0.11 1.93
C GLU A 18 -10.19 -0.71 0.90
N ASN A 19 -10.88 -1.14 -0.15
CA ASN A 19 -10.26 -1.93 -1.22
C ASN A 19 -9.17 -1.13 -1.93
N SER A 20 -9.36 0.17 -2.11
CA SER A 20 -8.37 1.05 -2.74
C SER A 20 -7.09 1.14 -1.92
N TYR A 21 -7.20 1.23 -0.59
CA TYR A 21 -6.03 1.20 0.27
C TYR A 21 -5.27 -0.12 0.17
N GLN A 22 -5.98 -1.25 0.08
CA GLN A 22 -5.35 -2.55 -0.10
C GLN A 22 -4.58 -2.64 -1.41
N VAL A 23 -5.19 -2.18 -2.50
CA VAL A 23 -4.56 -2.18 -3.82
C VAL A 23 -3.32 -1.29 -3.82
N MET A 24 -3.40 -0.10 -3.24
CA MET A 24 -2.26 0.82 -3.13
C MET A 24 -1.14 0.23 -2.30
N ALA A 25 -1.46 -0.41 -1.18
CA ALA A 25 -0.46 -1.04 -0.32
C ALA A 25 0.30 -2.13 -1.07
N ILE A 26 -0.41 -3.01 -1.77
CA ILE A 26 0.19 -4.08 -2.56
C ILE A 26 1.05 -3.50 -3.69
N LEU A 27 0.56 -2.48 -4.38
CA LEU A 27 1.30 -1.83 -5.46
C LEU A 27 2.61 -1.21 -4.94
N MET A 28 2.57 -0.52 -3.81
CA MET A 28 3.77 0.08 -3.23
C MET A 28 4.79 -0.96 -2.82
N MET A 29 4.35 -2.07 -2.24
CA MET A 29 5.22 -3.19 -1.90
C MET A 29 5.84 -3.80 -3.16
N ALA A 30 5.05 -3.97 -4.22
CA ALA A 30 5.53 -4.52 -5.49
C ALA A 30 6.56 -3.59 -6.14
N LEU A 31 6.32 -2.28 -6.11
CA LEU A 31 7.26 -1.29 -6.67
C LEU A 31 8.58 -1.27 -5.89
N ALA A 32 8.53 -1.34 -4.57
CA ALA A 32 9.72 -1.41 -3.75
C ALA A 32 10.51 -2.69 -4.04
N GLN A 33 9.81 -3.81 -4.23
CA GLN A 33 10.43 -5.08 -4.61
C GLN A 33 11.12 -4.97 -5.98
N ALA A 34 10.50 -4.29 -6.94
CA ALA A 34 11.09 -4.07 -8.26
C ALA A 34 12.37 -3.24 -8.16
N VAL A 35 12.39 -2.20 -7.31
CA VAL A 35 13.59 -1.39 -7.07
C VAL A 35 14.72 -2.27 -6.54
N ASP A 36 14.42 -3.16 -5.60
CA ASP A 36 15.42 -4.07 -5.04
C ASP A 36 15.93 -5.06 -6.08
N CYS A 37 15.02 -5.65 -6.87
CA CYS A 37 15.41 -6.61 -7.91
C CYS A 37 16.29 -5.97 -8.98
N LEU A 38 16.04 -4.72 -9.33
CA LEU A 38 16.80 -3.98 -10.33
C LEU A 38 18.02 -3.28 -9.74
N ASN A 39 18.09 -3.20 -8.40
CA ASN A 39 19.18 -2.53 -7.69
C ASN A 39 19.37 -1.07 -8.14
N ILE A 40 18.25 -0.34 -8.21
CA ILE A 40 18.25 1.03 -8.76
C ILE A 40 17.93 2.11 -7.73
N ARG A 41 18.00 1.80 -6.43
CA ARG A 41 17.68 2.77 -5.39
C ARG A 41 18.44 4.09 -5.57
N GLU A 42 19.73 4.02 -5.86
CA GLU A 42 20.57 5.21 -6.00
C GLU A 42 20.27 6.02 -7.26
N GLN A 43 19.53 5.43 -8.20
CA GLN A 43 19.11 6.09 -9.44
C GLN A 43 17.75 6.75 -9.32
N LEU A 44 17.04 6.54 -8.20
CA LEU A 44 15.73 7.14 -7.97
C LEU A 44 15.88 8.64 -7.69
N ALA A 45 14.88 9.43 -8.12
CA ALA A 45 14.79 10.83 -7.74
C ALA A 45 14.73 10.95 -6.20
N PRO A 46 15.24 12.05 -5.61
CA PRO A 46 15.29 12.16 -4.14
C PRO A 46 13.94 11.95 -3.45
N ALA A 47 12.86 12.50 -3.97
CA ALA A 47 11.52 12.32 -3.41
C ALA A 47 11.07 10.87 -3.47
N THR A 48 11.33 10.18 -4.58
CA THR A 48 10.97 8.77 -4.77
C THR A 48 11.82 7.88 -3.87
N ARG A 49 13.10 8.19 -3.72
CA ARG A 49 14.00 7.45 -2.82
C ARG A 49 13.53 7.56 -1.37
N GLU A 50 13.08 8.73 -0.96
CA GLU A 50 12.53 8.93 0.38
C GLU A 50 11.29 8.04 0.61
N GLN A 51 10.41 7.95 -0.38
CA GLN A 51 9.26 7.06 -0.31
C GLN A 51 9.67 5.60 -0.24
N TYR A 52 10.64 5.19 -1.04
CA TYR A 52 11.16 3.84 -1.01
C TYR A 52 11.71 3.50 0.38
N ASP A 53 12.50 4.38 0.97
CA ASP A 53 13.07 4.16 2.29
C ASP A 53 11.99 4.06 3.36
N ALA A 54 10.94 4.86 3.26
CA ALA A 54 9.79 4.80 4.18
C ALA A 54 9.09 3.44 4.07
N ILE A 55 8.90 2.93 2.87
CA ILE A 55 8.30 1.61 2.64
C ILE A 55 9.17 0.51 3.26
N ARG A 56 10.49 0.58 3.07
CA ARG A 56 11.41 -0.42 3.60
C ARG A 56 11.55 -0.36 5.13
N ALA A 57 11.26 0.75 5.74
CA ALA A 57 11.19 0.85 7.19
C ALA A 57 10.00 0.06 7.76
N ILE A 58 8.97 -0.17 6.95
CA ILE A 58 7.73 -0.85 7.34
C ILE A 58 7.76 -2.31 6.90
N THR A 59 8.22 -2.59 5.68
CA THR A 59 8.19 -3.91 5.06
C THR A 59 9.58 -4.33 4.61
N SER A 60 9.85 -5.63 4.65
CA SER A 60 11.13 -6.18 4.24
C SER A 60 11.12 -6.62 2.79
N THR A 61 12.31 -6.65 2.17
CA THR A 61 12.49 -7.23 0.85
C THR A 61 12.07 -8.70 0.86
N ILE A 62 11.31 -9.11 -0.13
CA ILE A 62 10.84 -10.48 -0.28
C ILE A 62 11.95 -11.31 -0.92
N ILE A 63 12.47 -12.28 -0.19
CA ILE A 63 13.49 -13.21 -0.68
C ILE A 63 12.86 -14.59 -0.91
N GLU A 64 11.97 -15.00 -0.02
CA GLU A 64 11.25 -16.27 -0.09
C GLU A 64 9.75 -16.03 0.00
N ASP A 65 8.95 -16.97 -0.45
CA ASP A 65 7.51 -16.91 -0.31
C ASP A 65 7.13 -17.00 1.16
N THR A 66 6.53 -15.91 1.66
CA THR A 66 6.03 -15.82 3.03
C THR A 66 4.66 -15.16 3.01
N PRO A 67 3.82 -15.37 4.05
CA PRO A 67 2.56 -14.64 4.14
C PRO A 67 2.81 -13.14 4.29
N PHE A 68 2.09 -12.33 3.50
CA PHE A 68 2.29 -10.89 3.46
C PHE A 68 1.17 -10.09 4.12
N TYR A 69 0.17 -10.76 4.70
CA TYR A 69 -1.00 -10.06 5.20
C TYR A 69 -0.66 -9.05 6.31
N GLU A 70 0.32 -9.35 7.15
CA GLU A 70 0.76 -8.43 8.21
C GLU A 70 1.45 -7.20 7.61
N ASP A 71 2.28 -7.40 6.59
CA ASP A 71 2.97 -6.30 5.91
C ASP A 71 1.97 -5.42 5.16
N ILE A 72 0.97 -6.03 4.52
CA ILE A 72 -0.09 -5.29 3.84
C ILE A 72 -0.85 -4.42 4.84
N GLU A 73 -1.19 -4.97 6.02
CA GLU A 73 -1.86 -4.20 7.06
C GLU A 73 -1.01 -3.02 7.55
N LYS A 74 0.28 -3.23 7.75
CA LYS A 74 1.20 -2.14 8.13
C LYS A 74 1.27 -1.06 7.06
N MET A 75 1.29 -1.45 5.79
CA MET A 75 1.29 -0.49 4.68
C MET A 75 -0.02 0.27 4.60
N ILE A 76 -1.16 -0.38 4.83
CA ILE A 76 -2.45 0.30 4.87
C ILE A 76 -2.47 1.34 5.97
N ASN A 77 -2.01 0.99 7.16
CA ASN A 77 -1.94 1.94 8.29
C ASN A 77 -1.03 3.13 7.95
N TYR A 78 0.10 2.88 7.32
CA TYR A 78 1.01 3.94 6.87
C TYR A 78 0.32 4.88 5.89
N LEU A 79 -0.38 4.34 4.90
CA LEU A 79 -1.08 5.14 3.90
C LEU A 79 -2.20 5.97 4.53
N GLN A 80 -2.96 5.38 5.46
CA GLN A 80 -4.05 6.08 6.12
C GLN A 80 -3.57 7.22 7.01
N THR A 81 -2.37 7.12 7.58
CA THR A 81 -1.82 8.17 8.44
C THR A 81 -1.04 9.23 7.66
N THR A 82 -0.57 8.91 6.45
CA THR A 82 0.25 9.80 5.64
C THR A 82 -0.58 10.60 4.63
N ILE A 83 -1.61 9.96 4.10
CA ILE A 83 -2.52 10.58 3.13
C ILE A 83 -3.78 11.06 3.82
#